data_fc07e314d9d0dcd44da3572ea130400a
#
_entry.id   fc07e314d9d0dcd44da3572ea130400a
#
_cell.length_a   1.000
_cell.length_b   1.000
_cell.length_c   1.000
_cell.angle_alpha   90.00
_cell.angle_beta   90.00
_cell.angle_gamma   90.00
#
_symmetry.space_group_name_H-M   'P 1'
#
loop_
_entity.id
_entity.type
_entity.pdbx_description
1 polymer ?
#
loop_
_entity_poly.entity_id
_entity_poly.type
_entity_poly.pdbx_seq_one_letter_code
_entity_poly.pdbx_strand_id
1 'polypeptide(L)'
;MKRYFILLFIFNFSFSQTTLMINNENSTINYDAKHVLHAWEGINDNVSGVIIYDNEISKIAIAAKVVDFDSGNSGRDSHSLEVLEALKFPNIKFYSDDSETEGNAITFNGDIEFHGQKKSIKVLGTVDDNENLINVTGKFQIIPSEFSIKLPSFMLIEMEDYLNISFDIQFDK
;
A
#
# COMPACT_ATOMS: atom_id res chain seq x y z
N MET A 1 -46.91 18.49 -46.81
CA MET A 1 -46.48 18.01 -45.48
C MET A 1 -44.98 18.02 -45.45
N LYS A 2 -44.34 18.96 -44.69
CA LYS A 2 -42.87 19.01 -44.51
C LYS A 2 -42.51 18.07 -43.38
N ARG A 3 -41.76 16.99 -43.67
CA ARG A 3 -41.21 16.07 -42.70
C ARG A 3 -39.92 16.70 -42.10
N TYR A 4 -39.93 17.06 -40.81
CA TYR A 4 -38.74 17.48 -40.10
C TYR A 4 -38.04 16.23 -39.61
N PHE A 5 -36.78 16.03 -40.05
CA PHE A 5 -35.89 14.97 -39.58
C PHE A 5 -35.11 15.54 -38.39
N ILE A 6 -35.44 15.09 -37.17
CA ILE A 6 -34.68 15.46 -35.94
C ILE A 6 -33.49 14.54 -35.88
N LEU A 7 -32.29 15.11 -36.11
CA LEU A 7 -31.03 14.43 -35.96
C LEU A 7 -30.67 14.42 -34.44
N LEU A 8 -30.86 13.30 -33.77
CA LEU A 8 -30.49 13.14 -32.37
C LEU A 8 -28.98 12.95 -32.29
N PHE A 9 -28.24 13.97 -31.83
CA PHE A 9 -26.81 13.91 -31.60
C PHE A 9 -26.58 13.21 -30.24
N ILE A 10 -26.18 11.93 -30.26
CA ILE A 10 -25.77 11.20 -29.05
C ILE A 10 -24.33 11.60 -28.74
N PHE A 11 -24.14 12.48 -27.76
CA PHE A 11 -22.81 12.76 -27.19
C PHE A 11 -22.38 11.56 -26.35
N ASN A 12 -21.41 10.79 -26.87
CA ASN A 12 -20.69 9.79 -26.05
C ASN A 12 -19.67 10.56 -25.21
N PHE A 13 -19.91 10.69 -23.90
CA PHE A 13 -18.89 11.10 -22.96
C PHE A 13 -17.95 9.89 -22.76
N SER A 14 -16.76 9.95 -23.33
CA SER A 14 -15.68 9.03 -23.00
C SER A 14 -15.06 9.47 -21.67
N PHE A 15 -15.29 8.74 -20.59
CA PHE A 15 -14.52 8.88 -19.36
C PHE A 15 -13.14 8.28 -19.62
N SER A 16 -12.09 9.11 -19.54
CA SER A 16 -10.72 8.66 -19.72
C SER A 16 -10.11 8.39 -18.34
N GLN A 17 -10.07 7.12 -17.95
CA GLN A 17 -9.31 6.71 -16.78
C GLN A 17 -7.81 6.82 -17.10
N THR A 18 -7.05 7.43 -16.18
CA THR A 18 -5.60 7.59 -16.31
C THR A 18 -4.91 6.64 -15.32
N THR A 19 -3.87 5.95 -15.79
CA THR A 19 -2.98 5.18 -14.91
C THR A 19 -1.81 6.06 -14.52
N LEU A 20 -1.67 6.32 -13.21
CA LEU A 20 -0.54 7.06 -12.66
C LEU A 20 0.40 6.09 -11.96
N MET A 21 1.69 6.29 -12.16
CA MET A 21 2.73 5.49 -11.53
C MET A 21 3.27 6.17 -10.27
N ILE A 22 3.74 5.36 -9.34
CA ILE A 22 4.37 5.85 -8.12
C ILE A 22 5.65 6.63 -8.44
N ASN A 23 5.84 7.75 -7.76
CA ASN A 23 7.11 8.46 -7.71
C ASN A 23 7.94 7.85 -6.58
N ASN A 24 8.91 7.02 -6.95
CA ASN A 24 9.70 6.25 -5.99
C ASN A 24 10.60 7.12 -5.12
N GLU A 25 11.08 8.24 -5.64
CA GLU A 25 11.97 9.15 -4.89
C GLU A 25 11.27 9.85 -3.71
N ASN A 26 9.93 9.94 -3.77
CA ASN A 26 9.11 10.62 -2.78
C ASN A 26 8.10 9.68 -2.08
N SER A 27 8.33 8.38 -2.14
CA SER A 27 7.41 7.40 -1.59
C SER A 27 8.10 6.48 -0.59
N THR A 28 7.46 6.26 0.56
CA THR A 28 7.99 5.38 1.61
C THR A 28 6.90 4.52 2.23
N ILE A 29 7.30 3.34 2.68
CA ILE A 29 6.53 2.50 3.58
C ILE A 29 7.40 2.20 4.80
N ASN A 30 6.87 2.45 6.00
CA ASN A 30 7.56 2.22 7.26
C ASN A 30 6.80 1.17 8.07
N TYR A 31 7.54 0.39 8.86
CA TYR A 31 6.96 -0.42 9.91
C TYR A 31 7.56 -0.09 11.27
N ASP A 32 6.72 -0.12 12.30
CA ASP A 32 7.15 -0.13 13.71
C ASP A 32 6.88 -1.51 14.29
N ALA A 33 7.87 -2.03 14.97
CA ALA A 33 7.82 -3.32 15.68
C ALA A 33 8.32 -3.15 17.11
N LYS A 34 7.88 -4.03 18.02
CA LYS A 34 8.20 -3.93 19.43
C LYS A 34 8.48 -5.29 20.07
N HIS A 35 9.47 -5.29 20.94
CA HIS A 35 9.74 -6.32 21.91
C HIS A 35 9.72 -5.68 23.31
N VAL A 36 9.46 -6.45 24.36
CA VAL A 36 9.38 -5.93 25.73
C VAL A 36 10.58 -5.08 26.14
N LEU A 37 11.77 -5.34 25.58
CA LEU A 37 13.01 -4.65 25.91
C LEU A 37 13.29 -3.43 25.02
N HIS A 38 12.78 -3.39 23.81
CA HIS A 38 13.05 -2.31 22.84
C HIS A 38 12.03 -2.30 21.70
N ALA A 39 11.92 -1.15 21.07
CA ALA A 39 11.18 -0.97 19.82
C ALA A 39 12.17 -0.64 18.70
N TRP A 40 11.77 -0.89 17.47
CA TRP A 40 12.51 -0.49 16.27
C TRP A 40 11.56 -0.20 15.11
N GLU A 41 12.08 0.46 14.13
CA GLU A 41 11.40 0.75 12.87
C GLU A 41 12.23 0.24 11.70
N GLY A 42 11.62 0.12 10.55
CA GLY A 42 12.32 -0.07 9.29
C GLY A 42 11.58 0.66 8.17
N ILE A 43 12.35 1.16 7.21
CA ILE A 43 11.89 2.02 6.12
C ILE A 43 12.19 1.32 4.80
N ASN A 44 11.22 1.37 3.88
CA ASN A 44 11.39 1.00 2.49
C ASN A 44 11.08 2.23 1.63
N ASP A 45 12.09 2.72 0.91
CA ASP A 45 12.02 3.84 -0.04
C ASP A 45 12.07 3.37 -1.51
N ASN A 46 11.96 2.07 -1.74
CA ASN A 46 11.93 1.45 -3.05
C ASN A 46 10.59 0.73 -3.32
N VAL A 47 9.52 1.52 -3.29
CA VAL A 47 8.14 1.04 -3.43
C VAL A 47 7.72 1.11 -4.90
N SER A 48 7.00 0.12 -5.39
CA SER A 48 6.43 0.13 -6.74
C SER A 48 4.92 0.15 -6.68
N GLY A 49 4.26 0.85 -7.59
CA GLY A 49 2.81 0.87 -7.61
C GLY A 49 2.20 1.72 -8.69
N VAL A 50 0.88 1.56 -8.81
CA VAL A 50 0.04 2.32 -9.75
C VAL A 50 -1.31 2.59 -9.13
N ILE A 51 -1.94 3.66 -9.58
CA ILE A 51 -3.37 3.92 -9.34
C ILE A 51 -4.11 4.10 -10.67
N ILE A 52 -5.40 3.77 -10.66
CA ILE A 52 -6.34 4.19 -11.70
C ILE A 52 -7.10 5.37 -11.13
N TYR A 53 -6.98 6.49 -11.83
CA TYR A 53 -7.50 7.78 -11.42
C TYR A 53 -8.43 8.37 -12.50
N ASP A 54 -9.59 8.85 -12.03
CA ASP A 54 -10.56 9.62 -12.79
C ASP A 54 -11.26 10.60 -11.83
N ASN A 55 -10.64 11.74 -11.56
CA ASN A 55 -10.97 12.68 -10.48
C ASN A 55 -10.87 12.09 -9.06
N GLU A 56 -10.97 10.79 -8.91
CA GLU A 56 -10.78 10.03 -7.67
C GLU A 56 -9.97 8.76 -7.96
N ILE A 57 -9.33 8.22 -6.92
CA ILE A 57 -8.63 6.93 -7.04
C ILE A 57 -9.68 5.83 -7.01
N SER A 58 -9.80 5.08 -8.10
CA SER A 58 -10.73 3.94 -8.20
C SER A 58 -10.07 2.59 -7.94
N LYS A 59 -8.76 2.49 -8.21
CA LYS A 59 -7.97 1.27 -7.96
C LYS A 59 -6.56 1.65 -7.52
N ILE A 60 -5.97 0.78 -6.70
CA ILE A 60 -4.59 0.90 -6.27
C ILE A 60 -3.92 -0.47 -6.25
N ALA A 61 -2.67 -0.52 -6.71
CA ALA A 61 -1.81 -1.69 -6.58
C ALA A 61 -0.43 -1.24 -6.13
N ILE A 62 0.04 -1.74 -4.99
CA ILE A 62 1.35 -1.43 -4.40
C ILE A 62 2.12 -2.72 -4.18
N ALA A 63 3.43 -2.67 -4.40
CA ALA A 63 4.35 -3.75 -4.08
C ALA A 63 5.62 -3.21 -3.43
N ALA A 64 6.05 -3.86 -2.35
CA ALA A 64 7.29 -3.60 -1.65
C ALA A 64 8.10 -4.91 -1.54
N LYS A 65 9.41 -4.86 -1.81
CA LYS A 65 10.25 -6.03 -1.58
C LYS A 65 10.66 -6.11 -0.12
N VAL A 66 10.65 -7.32 0.42
CA VAL A 66 11.07 -7.58 1.81
C VAL A 66 12.52 -7.16 2.04
N VAL A 67 13.38 -7.35 1.03
CA VAL A 67 14.82 -7.03 1.10
C VAL A 67 15.13 -5.53 1.12
N ASP A 68 14.19 -4.69 0.70
CA ASP A 68 14.37 -3.24 0.60
C ASP A 68 14.00 -2.50 1.90
N PHE A 69 13.59 -3.22 2.95
CA PHE A 69 13.38 -2.62 4.27
C PHE A 69 14.70 -2.52 5.04
N ASP A 70 15.07 -1.30 5.42
CA ASP A 70 16.26 -0.97 6.24
C ASP A 70 15.83 -0.51 7.64
N SER A 71 16.28 -1.21 8.66
CA SER A 71 16.07 -0.83 10.07
C SER A 71 17.25 -0.09 10.70
N GLY A 72 18.28 0.25 9.91
CA GLY A 72 19.52 0.82 10.39
C GLY A 72 20.40 -0.19 11.13
N ASN A 73 20.05 -1.48 11.11
CA ASN A 73 20.81 -2.56 11.76
C ASN A 73 20.85 -3.79 10.86
N SER A 74 21.97 -4.01 10.18
CA SER A 74 22.14 -5.09 9.21
C SER A 74 21.94 -6.50 9.79
N GLY A 75 22.24 -6.70 11.08
CA GLY A 75 21.99 -7.97 11.76
C GLY A 75 20.50 -8.24 11.94
N ARG A 76 19.72 -7.21 12.27
CA ARG A 76 18.26 -7.28 12.37
C ARG A 76 17.65 -7.52 10.98
N ASP A 77 18.13 -6.79 9.98
CA ASP A 77 17.62 -6.91 8.62
C ASP A 77 17.86 -8.30 8.06
N SER A 78 19.07 -8.84 8.22
CA SER A 78 19.38 -10.22 7.82
C SER A 78 18.49 -11.25 8.53
N HIS A 79 18.25 -11.08 9.84
CA HIS A 79 17.36 -11.96 10.58
C HIS A 79 15.89 -11.83 10.13
N SER A 80 15.45 -10.61 9.81
CA SER A 80 14.10 -10.38 9.26
C SER A 80 13.90 -11.08 7.92
N LEU A 81 14.92 -11.10 7.04
CA LEU A 81 14.86 -11.84 5.77
C LEU A 81 14.71 -13.34 5.98
N GLU A 82 15.36 -13.90 7.01
CA GLU A 82 15.23 -15.31 7.37
C GLU A 82 13.83 -15.62 7.91
N VAL A 83 13.34 -14.83 8.88
CA VAL A 83 12.02 -15.00 9.51
C VAL A 83 10.89 -14.89 8.48
N LEU A 84 11.02 -13.96 7.54
CA LEU A 84 10.04 -13.72 6.48
C LEU A 84 10.24 -14.64 5.27
N GLU A 85 11.17 -15.59 5.32
CA GLU A 85 11.49 -16.49 4.20
C GLU A 85 11.61 -15.70 2.87
N ALA A 86 12.37 -14.59 2.87
CA ALA A 86 12.38 -13.61 1.77
C ALA A 86 12.77 -14.19 0.39
N LEU A 87 13.53 -15.30 0.36
CA LEU A 87 13.84 -16.02 -0.88
C LEU A 87 12.60 -16.70 -1.48
N LYS A 88 11.63 -17.08 -0.66
CA LYS A 88 10.41 -17.75 -1.08
C LYS A 88 9.26 -16.76 -1.26
N PHE A 89 9.20 -15.74 -0.40
CA PHE A 89 8.18 -14.71 -0.38
C PHE A 89 8.81 -13.32 -0.48
N PRO A 90 9.39 -12.94 -1.64
CA PRO A 90 10.19 -11.74 -1.77
C PRO A 90 9.40 -10.44 -1.73
N ASN A 91 8.08 -10.47 -1.94
CA ASN A 91 7.26 -9.28 -2.08
C ASN A 91 6.08 -9.28 -1.11
N ILE A 92 5.77 -8.08 -0.63
CA ILE A 92 4.51 -7.73 0.01
C ILE A 92 3.71 -6.95 -1.01
N LYS A 93 2.41 -7.28 -1.19
CA LYS A 93 1.56 -6.62 -2.19
C LYS A 93 0.25 -6.21 -1.56
N PHE A 94 -0.25 -5.06 -1.98
CA PHE A 94 -1.60 -4.61 -1.67
C PHE A 94 -2.34 -4.28 -2.97
N TYR A 95 -3.58 -4.71 -3.08
CA TYR A 95 -4.46 -4.39 -4.19
C TYR A 95 -5.85 -4.06 -3.68
N SER A 96 -6.43 -2.99 -4.22
CA SER A 96 -7.83 -2.65 -4.04
C SER A 96 -8.43 -2.13 -5.34
N ASP A 97 -9.65 -2.58 -5.65
CA ASP A 97 -10.53 -2.00 -6.67
C ASP A 97 -11.85 -1.49 -6.07
N ASP A 98 -11.85 -1.35 -4.74
CA ASP A 98 -12.95 -0.82 -3.94
C ASP A 98 -12.40 0.30 -3.03
N SER A 99 -12.54 1.54 -3.48
CA SER A 99 -12.13 2.74 -2.75
C SER A 99 -13.28 3.72 -2.61
N GLU A 100 -13.36 4.34 -1.44
CA GLU A 100 -14.35 5.36 -1.12
C GLU A 100 -13.64 6.63 -0.65
N THR A 101 -13.95 7.78 -1.25
CA THR A 101 -13.38 9.08 -0.90
C THR A 101 -14.45 9.97 -0.28
N GLU A 102 -14.16 10.57 0.88
CA GLU A 102 -14.99 11.56 1.54
C GLU A 102 -14.13 12.77 1.94
N GLY A 103 -14.22 13.84 1.18
CA GLY A 103 -13.31 14.98 1.30
C GLY A 103 -11.86 14.56 1.02
N ASN A 104 -10.97 14.71 2.00
CA ASN A 104 -9.58 14.25 1.89
C ASN A 104 -9.39 12.82 2.45
N ALA A 105 -10.38 12.25 3.10
CA ALA A 105 -10.27 10.90 3.63
C ALA A 105 -10.52 9.88 2.52
N ILE A 106 -9.69 8.84 2.45
CA ILE A 106 -9.86 7.71 1.54
C ILE A 106 -9.87 6.40 2.33
N THR A 107 -10.74 5.51 1.93
CA THR A 107 -10.80 4.14 2.41
C THR A 107 -10.53 3.19 1.25
N PHE A 108 -9.62 2.25 1.43
CA PHE A 108 -9.41 1.14 0.52
C PHE A 108 -9.88 -0.15 1.19
N ASN A 109 -10.84 -0.84 0.59
CA ASN A 109 -11.17 -2.23 0.94
C ASN A 109 -10.41 -3.12 -0.05
N GLY A 110 -9.37 -3.79 0.42
CA GLY A 110 -8.45 -4.48 -0.48
C GLY A 110 -7.84 -5.72 0.15
N ASP A 111 -6.97 -6.35 -0.61
CA ASP A 111 -6.27 -7.56 -0.21
C ASP A 111 -4.77 -7.28 -0.06
N ILE A 112 -4.21 -7.71 1.05
CA ILE A 112 -2.76 -7.77 1.25
C ILE A 112 -2.25 -9.20 1.08
N GLU A 113 -1.20 -9.37 0.29
CA GLU A 113 -0.44 -10.61 0.17
C GLU A 113 0.88 -10.44 0.91
N PHE A 114 1.08 -11.20 1.97
CA PHE A 114 2.29 -11.20 2.78
C PHE A 114 2.65 -12.63 3.19
N HIS A 115 3.92 -13.00 3.11
CA HIS A 115 4.42 -14.33 3.45
C HIS A 115 3.61 -15.49 2.81
N GLY A 116 3.18 -15.29 1.54
CA GLY A 116 2.38 -16.25 0.79
C GLY A 116 0.92 -16.40 1.26
N GLN A 117 0.47 -15.61 2.22
CA GLN A 117 -0.91 -15.56 2.68
C GLN A 117 -1.59 -14.31 2.13
N LYS A 118 -2.85 -14.44 1.74
CA LYS A 118 -3.68 -13.34 1.26
C LYS A 118 -4.80 -13.06 2.26
N LYS A 119 -4.96 -11.80 2.66
CA LYS A 119 -6.00 -11.36 3.60
C LYS A 119 -6.64 -10.08 3.15
N SER A 120 -7.97 -10.00 3.33
CA SER A 120 -8.70 -8.75 3.09
C SER A 120 -8.53 -7.82 4.29
N ILE A 121 -8.17 -6.58 4.01
CA ILE A 121 -7.97 -5.53 5.00
C ILE A 121 -8.65 -4.24 4.56
N LYS A 122 -8.98 -3.41 5.56
CA LYS A 122 -9.42 -2.04 5.34
C LYS A 122 -8.29 -1.09 5.69
N VAL A 123 -7.85 -0.29 4.72
CA VAL A 123 -6.81 0.73 4.90
C VAL A 123 -7.44 2.11 4.84
N LEU A 124 -7.20 2.90 5.88
CA LEU A 124 -7.64 4.29 5.96
C LEU A 124 -6.48 5.21 5.66
N GLY A 125 -6.72 6.22 4.85
CA GLY A 125 -5.71 7.19 4.47
C GLY A 125 -6.27 8.57 4.24
N THR A 126 -5.38 9.48 3.86
CA THR A 126 -5.67 10.83 3.43
C THR A 126 -5.07 11.05 2.05
N VAL A 127 -5.83 11.67 1.17
CA VAL A 127 -5.39 12.07 -0.17
C VAL A 127 -5.17 13.57 -0.20
N ASP A 128 -4.02 13.99 -0.68
CA ASP A 128 -3.74 15.35 -1.10
C ASP A 128 -3.58 15.33 -2.64
N ASP A 129 -4.59 15.86 -3.30
CA ASP A 129 -4.70 15.88 -4.75
C ASP A 129 -4.52 17.30 -5.27
N ASN A 130 -3.44 17.53 -6.01
CA ASN A 130 -3.14 18.83 -6.60
C ASN A 130 -2.86 18.72 -8.11
N GLU A 131 -2.51 19.83 -8.76
CA GLU A 131 -2.35 19.88 -10.22
C GLU A 131 -1.28 18.94 -10.77
N ASN A 132 -0.23 18.64 -10.00
CA ASN A 132 0.95 17.93 -10.48
C ASN A 132 1.07 16.51 -9.93
N LEU A 133 0.49 16.25 -8.74
CA LEU A 133 0.67 14.97 -8.05
C LEU A 133 -0.56 14.62 -7.20
N ILE A 134 -0.64 13.36 -6.85
CA ILE A 134 -1.54 12.81 -5.84
C ILE A 134 -0.69 12.20 -4.75
N ASN A 135 -0.83 12.66 -3.52
CA ASN A 135 -0.18 12.06 -2.36
C ASN A 135 -1.17 11.31 -1.49
N VAL A 136 -0.84 10.07 -1.12
CA VAL A 136 -1.69 9.22 -0.28
C VAL A 136 -0.90 8.82 0.95
N THR A 137 -1.36 9.24 2.11
CA THR A 137 -0.77 8.88 3.40
C THR A 137 -1.73 8.07 4.24
N GLY A 138 -1.21 7.19 5.09
CA GLY A 138 -2.08 6.43 5.98
C GLY A 138 -1.33 5.52 6.93
N LYS A 139 -2.13 4.84 7.79
CA LYS A 139 -1.60 3.90 8.78
C LYS A 139 -2.56 2.73 8.94
N PHE A 140 -2.01 1.55 9.14
CA PHE A 140 -2.77 0.36 9.51
C PHE A 140 -1.89 -0.61 10.31
N GLN A 141 -2.47 -1.67 10.84
CA GLN A 141 -1.76 -2.67 11.63
C GLN A 141 -1.82 -4.03 10.94
N ILE A 142 -0.74 -4.77 11.01
CA ILE A 142 -0.63 -6.16 10.58
C ILE A 142 -0.33 -7.02 11.81
N ILE A 143 -0.97 -8.19 11.88
CA ILE A 143 -0.70 -9.23 12.87
C ILE A 143 0.12 -10.33 12.19
N PRO A 144 1.44 -10.41 12.42
CA PRO A 144 2.33 -11.36 11.72
C PRO A 144 1.91 -12.83 11.83
N SER A 145 1.43 -13.27 12.99
CA SER A 145 1.00 -14.66 13.19
C SER A 145 -0.16 -15.04 12.27
N GLU A 146 -0.99 -14.10 11.88
CA GLU A 146 -2.08 -14.34 10.92
C GLU A 146 -1.59 -14.64 9.50
N PHE A 147 -0.34 -14.28 9.19
CA PHE A 147 0.33 -14.61 7.93
C PHE A 147 1.24 -15.82 8.04
N SER A 148 1.06 -16.64 9.08
CA SER A 148 1.88 -17.82 9.35
C SER A 148 3.37 -17.50 9.58
N ILE A 149 3.67 -16.28 10.02
CA ILE A 149 5.01 -15.86 10.38
C ILE A 149 5.28 -16.29 11.83
N LYS A 150 6.35 -17.00 12.04
CA LYS A 150 6.81 -17.34 13.38
C LYS A 150 7.49 -16.13 14.01
N LEU A 151 6.95 -15.65 15.14
CA LEU A 151 7.49 -14.48 15.80
C LEU A 151 8.93 -14.73 16.27
N PRO A 152 9.87 -13.82 15.95
CA PRO A 152 11.21 -13.90 16.49
C PRO A 152 11.20 -13.69 18.02
N SER A 153 12.08 -14.39 18.72
CA SER A 153 12.18 -14.27 20.17
C SER A 153 13.60 -13.90 20.59
N PHE A 154 13.70 -13.13 21.66
CA PHE A 154 14.94 -12.84 22.34
C PHE A 154 14.80 -13.15 23.82
N MET A 155 15.77 -13.91 24.38
CA MET A 155 15.74 -14.40 25.76
C MET A 155 14.42 -15.15 26.11
N LEU A 156 13.92 -15.99 25.21
CA LEU A 156 12.67 -16.76 25.32
C LEU A 156 11.37 -15.89 25.34
N ILE A 157 11.47 -14.62 25.08
CA ILE A 157 10.32 -13.71 24.96
C ILE A 157 10.15 -13.37 23.48
N GLU A 158 8.97 -13.62 22.94
CA GLU A 158 8.63 -13.26 21.57
C GLU A 158 8.41 -11.75 21.43
N MET A 159 8.61 -11.20 20.23
CA MET A 159 8.18 -9.84 19.93
C MET A 159 6.65 -9.73 20.04
N GLU A 160 6.16 -8.52 20.21
CA GLU A 160 4.72 -8.27 20.16
C GLU A 160 4.16 -8.64 18.78
N ASP A 161 3.01 -9.32 18.75
CA ASP A 161 2.39 -9.84 17.53
C ASP A 161 1.62 -8.74 16.78
N TYR A 162 2.31 -7.65 16.47
CA TYR A 162 1.82 -6.61 15.60
C TYR A 162 2.96 -5.83 14.92
N LEU A 163 2.67 -5.31 13.74
CA LEU A 163 3.46 -4.30 13.05
C LEU A 163 2.54 -3.11 12.76
N ASN A 164 2.91 -1.92 13.20
CA ASN A 164 2.24 -0.70 12.77
C ASN A 164 2.88 -0.25 11.46
N ILE A 165 2.09 -0.19 10.43
CA ILE A 165 2.53 0.24 9.10
C ILE A 165 2.09 1.67 8.89
N SER A 166 3.00 2.51 8.41
CA SER A 166 2.69 3.85 7.89
C SER A 166 3.23 3.99 6.47
N PHE A 167 2.54 4.74 5.66
CA PHE A 167 2.95 4.97 4.27
C PHE A 167 2.72 6.43 3.87
N ASP A 168 3.58 6.89 2.98
CA ASP A 168 3.52 8.17 2.30
C ASP A 168 3.87 7.89 0.84
N ILE A 169 2.88 7.92 -0.04
CA ILE A 169 3.03 7.46 -1.43
C ILE A 169 2.56 8.54 -2.37
N GLN A 170 3.45 8.94 -3.27
CA GLN A 170 3.22 9.95 -4.27
C GLN A 170 3.06 9.34 -5.67
N PHE A 171 2.10 9.86 -6.43
CA PHE A 171 1.89 9.54 -7.84
C PHE A 171 1.97 10.82 -8.66
N ASP A 172 2.75 10.81 -9.75
CA ASP A 172 2.90 11.95 -10.65
C ASP A 172 1.78 11.94 -11.70
N LYS A 173 1.17 13.13 -11.96
CA LYS A 173 0.11 13.33 -12.96
C LYS A 173 0.65 13.64 -14.33
#